data_e43fd6996a2bd759bd8214c85154b0bd
#
_entry.id   e43fd6996a2bd759bd8214c85154b0bd
#
_cell.length_a   1.000
_cell.length_b   1.000
_cell.length_c   1.000
_cell.angle_alpha   90.00
_cell.angle_beta   90.00
_cell.angle_gamma   90.00
#
_symmetry.space_group_name_H-M   'P 1'
#
loop_
_entity.id
_entity.type
_entity.pdbx_description
1 polymer ?
#
loop_
_entity_poly.entity_id
_entity_poly.type
_entity_poly.pdbx_seq_one_letter_code
_entity_poly.pdbx_strand_id
1 'polypeptide(L)'
;MKRAAYTRFSLRWSLAWIALGLVIVGCAKSQPVGQSNLRLISVLYGQFRASHRGELPRDEKEFKDFIAKEHQQALSNTGVSSVDELLASKRDGKPYVIKYQSTKDWPLEGMIAYEQEGVDGSRQVANDLGATTELNEEQFQANVAKSK
;
A
#
# COMPACT_ATOMS: atom_id res chain seq x y z
N MET A 1 16.59 29.91 -79.14
CA MET A 1 17.73 29.80 -78.19
C MET A 1 17.52 30.78 -77.03
N LYS A 2 17.06 30.30 -75.91
CA LYS A 2 16.92 31.10 -74.66
C LYS A 2 17.44 30.24 -73.51
N ARG A 3 18.50 30.67 -72.88
CA ARG A 3 19.17 30.04 -71.77
C ARG A 3 18.42 30.46 -70.48
N ALA A 4 17.90 29.51 -69.70
CA ALA A 4 17.31 29.73 -68.37
C ALA A 4 18.44 29.70 -67.35
N ALA A 5 18.53 30.77 -66.52
CA ALA A 5 19.47 30.89 -65.43
C ALA A 5 18.87 30.21 -64.19
N TYR A 6 19.59 29.25 -63.63
CA TYR A 6 19.24 28.62 -62.33
C TYR A 6 19.84 29.45 -61.19
N THR A 7 18.97 30.09 -60.44
CA THR A 7 19.34 30.76 -59.17
C THR A 7 19.40 29.71 -58.08
N ARG A 8 20.58 29.52 -57.50
CA ARG A 8 20.81 28.68 -56.32
C ARG A 8 20.27 29.38 -55.05
N PHE A 9 19.19 28.87 -54.50
CA PHE A 9 18.67 29.28 -53.22
C PHE A 9 19.35 28.46 -52.13
N SER A 10 20.31 29.04 -51.43
CA SER A 10 20.97 28.44 -50.28
C SER A 10 20.11 28.64 -49.02
N LEU A 11 19.31 27.63 -48.68
CA LEU A 11 18.51 27.64 -47.44
C LEU A 11 19.39 27.17 -46.27
N ARG A 12 19.88 28.13 -45.49
CA ARG A 12 20.59 27.87 -44.23
C ARG A 12 19.57 27.47 -43.17
N TRP A 13 19.44 26.15 -42.93
CA TRP A 13 18.63 25.63 -41.82
C TRP A 13 19.42 25.77 -40.52
N SER A 14 19.02 26.75 -39.72
CA SER A 14 19.44 26.87 -38.34
C SER A 14 18.72 25.83 -37.51
N LEU A 15 19.43 24.74 -37.14
CA LEU A 15 18.98 23.73 -36.23
C LEU A 15 19.00 24.32 -34.80
N ALA A 16 17.87 24.85 -34.35
CA ALA A 16 17.63 25.17 -32.96
C ALA A 16 17.28 23.87 -32.21
N TRP A 17 18.23 23.32 -31.47
CA TRP A 17 18.01 22.20 -30.55
C TRP A 17 17.26 22.70 -29.36
N ILE A 18 15.95 22.49 -29.32
CA ILE A 18 15.14 22.64 -28.11
C ILE A 18 15.36 21.37 -27.29
N ALA A 19 16.21 21.45 -26.27
CA ALA A 19 16.35 20.43 -25.23
C ALA A 19 15.06 20.44 -24.38
N LEU A 20 14.09 19.63 -24.78
CA LEU A 20 12.89 19.39 -23.98
C LEU A 20 13.25 18.44 -22.83
N GLY A 21 13.56 19.02 -21.67
CA GLY A 21 13.78 18.29 -20.44
C GLY A 21 12.51 17.55 -20.04
N LEU A 22 12.48 16.24 -20.27
CA LEU A 22 11.42 15.35 -19.78
C LEU A 22 11.60 15.21 -18.25
N VAL A 23 10.89 16.03 -17.50
CA VAL A 23 10.70 15.79 -16.04
C VAL A 23 9.82 14.57 -15.91
N ILE A 24 10.42 13.40 -15.72
CA ILE A 24 9.70 12.20 -15.35
C ILE A 24 9.28 12.38 -13.89
N VAL A 25 8.11 12.97 -13.69
CA VAL A 25 7.40 12.89 -12.41
C VAL A 25 7.00 11.43 -12.27
N GLY A 26 7.80 10.68 -11.51
CA GLY A 26 7.49 9.31 -11.14
C GLY A 26 6.20 9.32 -10.31
N CYS A 27 5.07 9.09 -10.95
CA CYS A 27 3.85 8.71 -10.24
C CYS A 27 4.14 7.41 -9.49
N ALA A 28 4.42 7.49 -8.20
CA ALA A 28 4.33 6.33 -7.33
C ALA A 28 2.92 5.76 -7.51
N LYS A 29 2.80 4.61 -8.18
CA LYS A 29 1.52 3.92 -8.34
C LYS A 29 1.09 3.47 -6.95
N SER A 30 0.23 4.23 -6.29
CA SER A 30 -0.46 3.76 -5.10
C SER A 30 -1.20 2.48 -5.47
N GLN A 31 -0.91 1.37 -4.79
CA GLN A 31 -1.67 0.13 -5.01
C GLN A 31 -3.14 0.40 -4.65
N PRO A 32 -4.10 -0.05 -5.49
CA PRO A 32 -5.51 0.03 -5.14
C PRO A 32 -5.74 -0.61 -3.77
N VAL A 33 -6.53 0.04 -2.92
CA VAL A 33 -6.84 -0.42 -1.55
C VAL A 33 -7.28 -1.89 -1.50
N GLY A 34 -7.96 -2.38 -2.55
CA GLY A 34 -8.40 -3.77 -2.67
C GLY A 34 -7.32 -4.82 -2.96
N GLN A 35 -6.08 -4.41 -3.30
CA GLN A 35 -4.97 -5.30 -3.64
C GLN A 35 -3.83 -5.26 -2.61
N SER A 36 -4.00 -4.54 -1.51
CA SER A 36 -2.99 -4.46 -0.46
C SER A 36 -2.95 -5.75 0.37
N ASN A 37 -1.77 -6.09 0.89
CA ASN A 37 -1.61 -7.17 1.87
C ASN A 37 -2.53 -6.99 3.07
N LEU A 38 -2.86 -5.74 3.41
CA LEU A 38 -3.70 -5.38 4.54
C LEU A 38 -5.09 -6.03 4.48
N ARG A 39 -5.67 -6.16 3.27
CA ARG A 39 -6.94 -6.87 3.11
C ARG A 39 -6.82 -8.36 3.46
N LEU A 40 -5.76 -9.02 3.00
CA LEU A 40 -5.54 -10.43 3.35
C LEU A 40 -5.31 -10.59 4.85
N ILE A 41 -4.49 -9.71 5.46
CA ILE A 41 -4.28 -9.68 6.91
C ILE A 41 -5.63 -9.60 7.65
N SER A 42 -6.48 -8.68 7.22
CA SER A 42 -7.82 -8.48 7.78
C SER A 42 -8.68 -9.75 7.72
N VAL A 43 -8.72 -10.43 6.57
CA VAL A 43 -9.45 -11.69 6.40
C VAL A 43 -8.88 -12.78 7.31
N LEU A 44 -7.55 -12.95 7.33
CA LEU A 44 -6.89 -13.95 8.18
C LEU A 44 -7.10 -13.67 9.67
N TYR A 45 -7.13 -12.40 10.05
CA TYR A 45 -7.44 -12.00 11.41
C TYR A 45 -8.88 -12.34 11.83
N GLY A 46 -9.84 -12.11 10.92
CA GLY A 46 -11.22 -12.54 11.13
C GLY A 46 -11.36 -14.07 11.28
N GLN A 47 -10.59 -14.84 10.45
CA GLN A 47 -10.55 -16.30 10.54
C GLN A 47 -9.90 -16.79 11.84
N PHE A 48 -8.82 -16.13 12.29
CA PHE A 48 -8.26 -16.40 13.62
C PHE A 48 -9.30 -16.25 14.70
N ARG A 49 -10.01 -15.13 14.76
CA ARG A 49 -11.06 -14.88 15.73
C ARG A 49 -12.19 -15.92 15.66
N ALA A 50 -12.61 -16.28 14.46
CA ALA A 50 -13.66 -17.27 14.26
C ALA A 50 -13.26 -18.65 14.81
N SER A 51 -11.99 -19.07 14.65
CA SER A 51 -11.46 -20.34 15.18
C SER A 51 -11.15 -20.30 16.68
N HIS A 52 -10.94 -19.11 17.26
CA HIS A 52 -10.58 -18.90 18.65
C HIS A 52 -11.69 -18.21 19.47
N ARG A 53 -12.96 -18.56 19.21
CA ARG A 53 -14.15 -18.10 19.97
C ARG A 53 -14.30 -16.57 20.07
N GLY A 54 -13.78 -15.85 19.08
CA GLY A 54 -13.82 -14.39 19.02
C GLY A 54 -12.63 -13.69 19.71
N GLU A 55 -11.70 -14.44 20.27
CA GLU A 55 -10.51 -13.87 20.92
C GLU A 55 -9.55 -13.27 19.87
N LEU A 56 -8.82 -12.25 20.28
CA LEU A 56 -7.73 -11.68 19.49
C LEU A 56 -6.48 -12.56 19.60
N PRO A 57 -5.56 -12.55 18.63
CA PRO A 57 -4.23 -13.13 18.81
C PRO A 57 -3.55 -12.46 20.03
N ARG A 58 -2.87 -13.25 20.85
CA ARG A 58 -2.16 -12.73 22.05
C ARG A 58 -1.06 -11.75 21.66
N ASP A 59 -0.33 -12.12 20.61
CA ASP A 59 0.82 -11.38 20.11
C ASP A 59 1.06 -11.68 18.61
N GLU A 60 2.05 -11.02 18.04
CA GLU A 60 2.45 -11.21 16.64
C GLU A 60 2.88 -12.65 16.35
N LYS A 61 3.57 -13.28 17.30
CA LYS A 61 4.06 -14.65 17.09
C LYS A 61 2.91 -15.64 16.93
N GLU A 62 1.90 -15.57 17.76
CA GLU A 62 0.73 -16.46 17.66
C GLU A 62 -0.01 -16.26 16.34
N PHE A 63 -0.15 -15.01 15.89
CA PHE A 63 -0.78 -14.72 14.60
C PHE A 63 0.05 -15.22 13.42
N LYS A 64 1.37 -15.07 13.45
CA LYS A 64 2.29 -15.62 12.44
C LYS A 64 2.22 -17.14 12.39
N ASP A 65 2.23 -17.80 13.54
CA ASP A 65 2.13 -19.26 13.66
C ASP A 65 0.82 -19.78 13.06
N PHE A 66 -0.30 -19.11 13.32
CA PHE A 66 -1.60 -19.43 12.74
C PHE A 66 -1.56 -19.32 11.20
N ILE A 67 -1.06 -18.21 10.66
CA ILE A 67 -0.98 -18.01 9.22
C ILE A 67 -0.09 -19.08 8.58
N ALA A 68 1.08 -19.35 9.16
CA ALA A 68 2.03 -20.31 8.61
C ALA A 68 1.50 -21.75 8.60
N LYS A 69 0.73 -22.13 9.61
CA LYS A 69 0.19 -23.51 9.74
C LYS A 69 -1.08 -23.74 8.94
N GLU A 70 -2.00 -22.78 8.97
CA GLU A 70 -3.36 -23.01 8.47
C GLU A 70 -3.62 -22.34 7.12
N HIS A 71 -2.81 -21.33 6.73
CA HIS A 71 -3.09 -20.49 5.57
C HIS A 71 -1.92 -20.34 4.58
N GLN A 72 -1.02 -21.30 4.53
CA GLN A 72 0.14 -21.28 3.62
C GLN A 72 -0.29 -21.17 2.14
N GLN A 73 -1.41 -21.76 1.76
CA GLN A 73 -1.93 -21.66 0.40
C GLN A 73 -2.44 -20.24 0.08
N ALA A 74 -2.96 -19.52 1.06
CA ALA A 74 -3.37 -18.13 0.87
C ALA A 74 -2.18 -17.22 0.56
N LEU A 75 -1.03 -17.46 1.18
CA LEU A 75 0.23 -16.76 0.87
C LEU A 75 0.66 -17.01 -0.58
N SER A 76 0.69 -18.26 -1.00
CA SER A 76 1.09 -18.65 -2.36
C SER A 76 0.21 -18.00 -3.43
N ASN A 77 -1.09 -17.89 -3.19
CA ASN A 77 -2.05 -17.30 -4.13
C ASN A 77 -1.89 -15.78 -4.30
N THR A 78 -1.24 -15.10 -3.36
CA THR A 78 -1.03 -13.65 -3.39
C THR A 78 0.35 -13.25 -3.90
N GLY A 79 1.21 -14.23 -4.20
CA GLY A 79 2.60 -13.99 -4.62
C GLY A 79 3.48 -13.45 -3.49
N VAL A 80 3.07 -13.69 -2.23
CA VAL A 80 3.84 -13.33 -1.03
C VAL A 80 4.65 -14.56 -0.60
N SER A 81 5.94 -14.38 -0.39
CA SER A 81 6.89 -15.49 -0.15
C SER A 81 6.95 -15.91 1.32
N SER A 82 6.54 -15.05 2.23
CA SER A 82 6.61 -15.29 3.67
C SER A 82 5.53 -14.55 4.44
N VAL A 83 5.28 -14.98 5.69
CA VAL A 83 4.37 -14.27 6.60
C VAL A 83 4.91 -12.87 6.94
N ASP A 84 6.23 -12.73 7.07
CA ASP A 84 6.84 -11.42 7.33
C ASP A 84 6.62 -10.44 6.17
N GLU A 85 6.74 -10.92 4.93
CA GLU A 85 6.42 -10.11 3.75
C GLU A 85 4.93 -9.75 3.70
N LEU A 86 4.03 -10.65 4.12
CA LEU A 86 2.60 -10.35 4.23
C LEU A 86 2.35 -9.21 5.22
N LEU A 87 3.03 -9.26 6.38
CA LEU A 87 2.84 -8.28 7.46
C LEU A 87 3.57 -6.94 7.21
N ALA A 88 4.19 -6.76 6.05
CA ALA A 88 4.79 -5.51 5.62
C ALA A 88 3.96 -4.83 4.51
N SER A 89 3.80 -3.52 4.64
CA SER A 89 3.17 -2.72 3.60
C SER A 89 4.13 -2.53 2.42
N LYS A 90 3.64 -2.83 1.22
CA LYS A 90 4.37 -2.55 -0.03
C LYS A 90 4.36 -1.07 -0.41
N ARG A 91 3.57 -0.24 0.29
CA ARG A 91 3.44 1.19 0.03
C ARG A 91 4.52 1.99 0.75
N ASP A 92 4.60 1.86 2.07
CA ASP A 92 5.57 2.60 2.90
C ASP A 92 6.79 1.77 3.32
N GLY A 93 6.80 0.45 2.98
CA GLY A 93 7.91 -0.46 3.30
C GLY A 93 8.03 -0.80 4.78
N LYS A 94 7.04 -0.42 5.61
CA LYS A 94 7.05 -0.65 7.06
C LYS A 94 6.15 -1.82 7.44
N PRO A 95 6.39 -2.46 8.60
CA PRO A 95 5.44 -3.41 9.16
C PRO A 95 4.08 -2.73 9.41
N TYR A 96 3.00 -3.46 9.13
CA TYR A 96 1.68 -3.02 9.59
C TYR A 96 1.60 -3.02 11.10
N VAL A 97 0.94 -2.03 11.66
CA VAL A 97 0.57 -2.02 13.07
C VAL A 97 -0.71 -2.82 13.22
N ILE A 98 -0.66 -3.91 13.98
CA ILE A 98 -1.77 -4.87 14.15
C ILE A 98 -2.17 -4.94 15.62
N LYS A 99 -3.47 -5.02 15.86
CA LYS A 99 -4.04 -5.13 17.20
C LYS A 99 -3.89 -6.56 17.74
N TYR A 100 -3.29 -6.70 18.90
CA TYR A 100 -3.17 -7.95 19.64
C TYR A 100 -3.79 -7.80 21.04
N GLN A 101 -3.99 -8.90 21.77
CA GLN A 101 -4.39 -8.81 23.19
C GLN A 101 -3.38 -8.04 24.03
N SER A 102 -2.09 -8.19 23.70
CA SER A 102 -0.99 -7.48 24.35
C SER A 102 -0.92 -5.99 24.02
N THR A 103 -1.63 -5.53 22.98
CA THR A 103 -1.60 -4.12 22.56
C THR A 103 -2.40 -3.29 23.57
N LYS A 104 -1.69 -2.39 24.26
CA LYS A 104 -2.29 -1.37 25.10
C LYS A 104 -2.65 -0.15 24.26
N ASP A 105 -3.69 0.57 24.69
CA ASP A 105 -4.05 1.88 24.10
C ASP A 105 -4.21 1.84 22.56
N TRP A 106 -5.00 0.87 22.06
CA TRP A 106 -5.26 0.76 20.62
C TRP A 106 -5.95 2.03 20.09
N PRO A 107 -5.37 2.72 19.09
CA PRO A 107 -5.79 4.07 18.75
C PRO A 107 -6.99 4.14 17.79
N LEU A 108 -7.45 3.01 17.22
CA LEU A 108 -8.46 3.01 16.16
C LEU A 108 -9.61 2.06 16.50
N GLU A 109 -10.73 2.61 16.99
CA GLU A 109 -11.92 1.81 17.29
C GLU A 109 -12.46 1.15 16.02
N GLY A 110 -12.87 -0.13 16.12
CA GLY A 110 -13.40 -0.91 14.98
C GLY A 110 -12.38 -1.34 13.93
N MET A 111 -11.13 -0.90 14.02
CA MET A 111 -10.05 -1.33 13.13
C MET A 111 -9.11 -2.30 13.85
N ILE A 112 -8.43 -3.15 13.05
CA ILE A 112 -7.50 -4.17 13.58
C ILE A 112 -6.08 -3.99 13.08
N ALA A 113 -5.87 -3.25 11.99
CA ALA A 113 -4.56 -3.02 11.44
C ALA A 113 -4.51 -1.71 10.63
N TYR A 114 -3.31 -1.12 10.53
CA TYR A 114 -3.08 0.08 9.73
C TYR A 114 -1.60 0.20 9.30
N GLU A 115 -1.34 1.02 8.28
CA GLU A 115 0.01 1.39 7.84
C GLU A 115 0.69 2.29 8.86
N GLN A 116 1.94 1.98 9.18
CA GLN A 116 2.69 2.70 10.22
C GLN A 116 2.93 4.17 9.85
N GLU A 117 3.35 4.44 8.61
CA GLU A 117 3.64 5.79 8.12
C GLU A 117 2.66 6.22 7.02
N GLY A 118 2.29 5.27 6.14
CA GLY A 118 1.47 5.56 4.98
C GLY A 118 2.25 6.22 3.83
N VAL A 119 1.53 6.68 2.81
CA VAL A 119 2.11 7.32 1.62
C VAL A 119 1.29 8.54 1.24
N ASP A 120 1.96 9.61 0.80
CA ASP A 120 1.33 10.85 0.34
C ASP A 120 0.31 11.45 1.33
N GLY A 121 0.60 11.34 2.63
CA GLY A 121 -0.26 11.86 3.69
C GLY A 121 -1.53 11.04 3.91
N SER A 122 -1.57 9.79 3.45
CA SER A 122 -2.68 8.87 3.67
C SER A 122 -2.19 7.51 4.16
N ARG A 123 -3.02 6.83 4.97
CA ARG A 123 -2.77 5.50 5.53
C ARG A 123 -3.91 4.56 5.20
N GLN A 124 -3.57 3.35 4.83
CA GLN A 124 -4.57 2.28 4.75
C GLN A 124 -4.83 1.70 6.13
N VAL A 125 -6.09 1.49 6.43
CA VAL A 125 -6.57 0.87 7.66
C VAL A 125 -7.52 -0.27 7.32
N ALA A 126 -7.62 -1.27 8.19
CA ALA A 126 -8.49 -2.44 7.99
C ALA A 126 -9.25 -2.81 9.26
N ASN A 127 -10.48 -3.31 9.08
CA ASN A 127 -11.25 -3.96 10.13
C ASN A 127 -11.13 -5.50 10.05
N ASP A 128 -11.73 -6.22 10.98
CA ASP A 128 -11.72 -7.69 11.06
C ASP A 128 -12.73 -8.39 10.13
N LEU A 129 -13.46 -7.62 9.32
CA LEU A 129 -14.43 -8.12 8.34
C LEU A 129 -13.89 -8.15 6.90
N GLY A 130 -12.61 -7.84 6.70
CA GLY A 130 -12.00 -7.80 5.38
C GLY A 130 -12.14 -6.46 4.65
N ALA A 131 -12.74 -5.45 5.27
CA ALA A 131 -12.84 -4.12 4.68
C ALA A 131 -11.56 -3.32 4.95
N THR A 132 -11.06 -2.68 3.89
CA THR A 132 -9.94 -1.75 3.95
C THR A 132 -10.39 -0.39 3.46
N THR A 133 -9.89 0.65 4.10
CA THR A 133 -10.16 2.04 3.72
C THR A 133 -8.88 2.85 3.78
N GLU A 134 -8.84 3.96 3.06
CA GLU A 134 -7.74 4.91 3.10
C GLU A 134 -8.21 6.15 3.87
N LEU A 135 -7.43 6.56 4.86
CA LEU A 135 -7.65 7.75 5.66
C LEU A 135 -6.52 8.73 5.40
N ASN A 136 -6.85 10.00 5.15
CA ASN A 136 -5.81 11.02 5.20
C ASN A 136 -5.35 11.24 6.64
N GLU A 137 -4.22 11.92 6.83
CA GLU A 137 -3.63 12.08 8.17
C GLU A 137 -4.57 12.80 9.14
N GLU A 138 -5.35 13.77 8.70
CA GLU A 138 -6.34 14.46 9.53
C GLU A 138 -7.42 13.50 10.03
N GLN A 139 -7.98 12.70 9.12
CA GLN A 139 -8.99 11.68 9.46
C GLN A 139 -8.41 10.62 10.38
N PHE A 140 -7.17 10.18 10.14
CA PHE A 140 -6.48 9.21 10.99
C PHE A 140 -6.34 9.76 12.41
N GLN A 141 -5.82 10.97 12.57
CA GLN A 141 -5.66 11.61 13.89
C GLN A 141 -6.99 11.89 14.59
N ALA A 142 -8.02 12.26 13.83
CA ALA A 142 -9.36 12.43 14.39
C ALA A 142 -9.94 11.11 14.95
N ASN A 143 -9.65 9.96 14.31
CA ASN A 143 -10.06 8.65 14.84
C ASN A 143 -9.24 8.25 16.07
N VAL A 144 -7.93 8.52 16.07
CA VAL A 144 -7.06 8.31 17.24
C VAL A 144 -7.54 9.13 18.45
N ALA A 145 -7.94 10.38 18.24
CA ALA A 145 -8.42 11.24 19.32
C ALA A 145 -9.74 10.78 19.93
N LYS A 146 -10.61 10.12 19.17
CA LYS A 146 -11.90 9.58 19.66
C LYS A 146 -11.75 8.33 20.53
N SER A 147 -10.61 7.63 20.40
CA SER A 147 -10.36 6.36 21.11
C SER A 147 -9.75 6.55 22.51
N LYS A 148 -9.43 7.78 22.88
CA LYS A 148 -8.88 8.16 24.20
C LYS A 148 -9.99 8.65 25.12
#